data_471f1765ca472bb6476322140ad7f28b
#
_entry.id   471f1765ca472bb6476322140ad7f28b
#
_cell.length_a   1.000
_cell.length_b   1.000
_cell.length_c   1.000
_cell.angle_alpha   90.00
_cell.angle_beta   90.00
_cell.angle_gamma   90.00
#
_symmetry.space_group_name_H-M   'P 1'
#
loop_
_entity.id
_entity.type
_entity.pdbx_description
1 polymer ?
#
loop_
_entity_poly.entity_id
_entity_poly.type
_entity_poly.pdbx_seq_one_letter_code
_entity_poly.pdbx_strand_id
1 'polypeptide(L)'
;MRSAVAFDSFWKHPLSILTKRVRQTPFRPFVTLLVPLIVLPVSNRSVAQTPTQTPPVSAMGGSNTGGVHEAVFDAEHRPITAGGFVKTGPVLFKDIARQAGLTSWKQVMGTPEKQFILESNGSGVGLIDYDNDGWLDIYLVNGSTYDALSGKTSAPKAALFHNNHDGTFTNVADKAGVSNERWGTGVAIADFDNDGWPDIYVSNVGENRLYRNNHDGTFTDVAEKAGVTLGNWSTGATWGDYDGDGRLDLFVPGYIHYDLANPPAAGTKAVGYSQCQFRGINVMCGPRGLKGEPDHLFHNNGDGTFTDVSQKAGVADNNNYYGMSSVFIDVNNDGKPDLLVTNDSTPNYLYINKGDGTFEDDSYVSGYALNENGRETASMGLGTGDYRNNGLIDIYNTVFSDDYNPLYRNDGDANFTDVSYQIGIAEPTVPFLGWGTAFFDYDNDGWKDIIVTNGHVYPAVDHAAWGTSYAQRPLLFHNLGGTKFELIPAVEGTALATTYLGRGLAVGDLFNDGKLDVVINTLDGFPALLRNASPDKHHWIEFKLTGGTKSPRDAVGATVYLTANKIRQRGDVTSGGSYESSNDPRIHFGLGDATVITSVEVHWPSGVKERFAAPPIDQIVSLIEGKGQRF
;
A
#
# COMPACT_ATOMS: atom_id res chain seq x y z
N MET A 1 62.30 19.97 -19.79
CA MET A 1 62.66 19.03 -20.86
C MET A 1 61.39 18.32 -21.22
N ARG A 2 60.64 18.80 -22.20
CA ARG A 2 60.61 18.48 -23.64
C ARG A 2 60.60 16.98 -23.88
N SER A 3 59.46 16.38 -24.31
CA SER A 3 58.91 16.18 -25.67
C SER A 3 57.57 15.47 -25.52
N ALA A 4 56.47 15.80 -26.04
CA ALA A 4 55.88 16.07 -27.35
C ALA A 4 56.22 15.03 -28.43
N VAL A 5 55.20 14.36 -29.00
CA VAL A 5 55.02 13.79 -30.37
C VAL A 5 53.84 12.80 -30.26
N ALA A 6 52.85 12.66 -31.14
CA ALA A 6 52.24 13.41 -32.22
C ALA A 6 51.03 12.56 -32.69
N PHE A 7 50.05 13.22 -33.23
CA PHE A 7 48.93 12.73 -34.03
C PHE A 7 49.33 11.71 -35.11
N ASP A 8 48.47 10.72 -35.39
CA ASP A 8 48.07 10.54 -36.79
C ASP A 8 46.70 9.83 -36.93
N SER A 9 45.94 10.39 -37.82
CA SER A 9 44.63 10.08 -38.35
C SER A 9 44.63 8.89 -39.29
N PHE A 10 43.53 8.12 -39.39
CA PHE A 10 43.09 7.60 -40.69
C PHE A 10 41.55 7.34 -40.70
N TRP A 11 40.89 8.13 -41.50
CA TRP A 11 39.55 7.94 -42.08
C TRP A 11 39.56 6.83 -43.13
N LYS A 12 38.50 6.02 -43.24
CA LYS A 12 37.77 5.79 -44.50
C LYS A 12 36.54 4.89 -44.30
N HIS A 13 35.39 5.41 -44.69
CA HIS A 13 34.10 4.75 -44.99
C HIS A 13 34.23 3.73 -46.15
N PRO A 14 33.15 2.86 -46.43
CA PRO A 14 31.89 3.42 -46.96
C PRO A 14 30.58 2.77 -46.48
N LEU A 15 29.53 3.60 -46.51
CA LEU A 15 28.11 3.25 -46.50
C LEU A 15 27.75 2.25 -47.60
N SER A 16 26.93 1.23 -47.32
CA SER A 16 26.13 0.54 -48.29
C SER A 16 24.65 0.70 -47.96
N ILE A 17 23.95 1.47 -48.76
CA ILE A 17 22.50 1.69 -48.77
C ILE A 17 21.83 0.43 -49.36
N LEU A 18 21.00 -0.24 -48.58
CA LEU A 18 20.08 -1.26 -49.06
C LEU A 18 18.66 -0.67 -49.07
N THR A 19 18.25 -0.21 -50.26
CA THR A 19 16.88 0.16 -50.60
C THR A 19 16.00 -1.09 -50.65
N LYS A 20 15.06 -1.26 -49.71
CA LYS A 20 13.94 -2.19 -49.88
C LYS A 20 12.75 -1.48 -50.52
N ARG A 21 12.39 -1.94 -51.71
CA ARG A 21 11.22 -1.55 -52.49
C ARG A 21 9.93 -1.77 -51.69
N VAL A 22 9.16 -0.70 -51.51
CA VAL A 22 7.76 -0.72 -51.09
C VAL A 22 6.91 -1.16 -52.30
N ARG A 23 6.21 -2.28 -52.20
CA ARG A 23 5.17 -2.66 -53.15
C ARG A 23 3.90 -1.88 -52.84
N GLN A 24 3.51 -1.03 -53.77
CA GLN A 24 2.19 -0.40 -53.80
C GLN A 24 1.16 -1.43 -54.24
N THR A 25 0.11 -1.63 -53.45
CA THR A 25 -1.14 -2.29 -53.83
C THR A 25 -2.17 -1.23 -54.25
N PRO A 26 -2.96 -1.44 -55.32
CA PRO A 26 -3.83 -0.41 -55.86
C PRO A 26 -5.12 -0.25 -55.07
N PHE A 27 -5.51 1.00 -54.88
CA PHE A 27 -6.81 1.43 -54.38
C PHE A 27 -7.96 0.90 -55.25
N ARG A 28 -8.97 0.27 -54.65
CA ARG A 28 -10.27 0.04 -55.27
C ARG A 28 -11.24 1.13 -54.79
N PRO A 29 -12.03 1.71 -55.71
CA PRO A 29 -12.98 2.76 -55.34
C PRO A 29 -14.22 2.17 -54.67
N PHE A 30 -14.65 2.81 -53.57
CA PHE A 30 -15.94 2.55 -52.93
C PHE A 30 -17.08 3.06 -53.84
N VAL A 31 -17.98 2.17 -54.20
CA VAL A 31 -19.25 2.49 -54.87
C VAL A 31 -20.24 2.92 -53.78
N THR A 32 -20.68 4.16 -53.87
CA THR A 32 -21.74 4.72 -53.03
C THR A 32 -23.10 4.23 -53.55
N LEU A 33 -23.79 3.36 -52.85
CA LEU A 33 -25.17 2.99 -53.15
C LEU A 33 -26.11 4.04 -52.52
N LEU A 34 -26.75 4.83 -53.39
CA LEU A 34 -27.89 5.67 -53.03
C LEU A 34 -29.14 4.80 -52.92
N VAL A 35 -29.74 4.76 -51.73
CA VAL A 35 -31.06 4.17 -51.48
C VAL A 35 -32.11 5.29 -51.60
N PRO A 36 -33.11 5.17 -52.48
CA PRO A 36 -34.13 6.19 -52.56
C PRO A 36 -35.17 6.05 -51.41
N LEU A 37 -35.44 7.18 -50.78
CA LEU A 37 -36.48 7.31 -49.74
C LEU A 37 -37.84 7.31 -50.45
N ILE A 38 -38.63 6.26 -50.23
CA ILE A 38 -40.06 6.20 -50.64
C ILE A 38 -40.89 6.88 -49.57
N VAL A 39 -41.46 8.04 -49.88
CA VAL A 39 -42.43 8.73 -49.06
C VAL A 39 -43.80 8.20 -49.43
N LEU A 40 -44.49 7.51 -48.51
CA LEU A 40 -45.91 7.15 -48.64
C LEU A 40 -46.77 8.19 -47.91
N PRO A 41 -47.89 8.64 -48.48
CA PRO A 41 -48.76 9.61 -47.85
C PRO A 41 -49.64 8.94 -46.79
N VAL A 42 -49.62 9.47 -45.56
CA VAL A 42 -50.54 9.08 -44.48
C VAL A 42 -51.81 9.87 -44.65
N SER A 43 -52.92 9.16 -44.92
CA SER A 43 -54.27 9.71 -44.97
C SER A 43 -54.80 9.97 -43.53
N ASN A 44 -55.15 11.22 -43.27
CA ASN A 44 -55.84 11.63 -42.04
C ASN A 44 -57.26 10.99 -41.98
N ARG A 45 -57.49 10.13 -41.01
CA ARG A 45 -58.83 9.84 -40.50
C ARG A 45 -58.96 10.44 -39.11
N SER A 46 -59.81 11.46 -39.01
CA SER A 46 -60.25 12.06 -37.77
C SER A 46 -61.09 11.07 -36.99
N VAL A 47 -60.60 10.62 -35.85
CA VAL A 47 -61.41 9.91 -34.83
C VAL A 47 -61.66 10.90 -33.70
N ALA A 48 -62.94 11.14 -33.39
CA ALA A 48 -63.38 12.02 -32.29
C ALA A 48 -62.82 11.52 -30.96
N GLN A 49 -62.02 12.35 -30.30
CA GLN A 49 -61.53 12.10 -28.95
C GLN A 49 -62.57 12.52 -27.93
N THR A 50 -63.00 11.57 -27.11
CA THR A 50 -63.62 11.81 -25.82
C THR A 50 -62.63 12.52 -24.90
N PRO A 51 -63.01 13.52 -24.10
CA PRO A 51 -62.08 14.23 -23.23
C PRO A 51 -61.59 13.30 -22.14
N THR A 52 -60.38 12.79 -22.27
CA THR A 52 -59.64 12.16 -21.17
C THR A 52 -59.17 13.27 -20.22
N GLN A 53 -59.63 13.17 -18.99
CA GLN A 53 -59.13 13.99 -17.89
C GLN A 53 -57.62 13.82 -17.80
N THR A 54 -56.87 14.91 -17.97
CA THR A 54 -55.45 15.02 -17.64
C THR A 54 -55.28 14.74 -16.15
N PRO A 55 -54.46 13.78 -15.75
CA PRO A 55 -54.08 13.67 -14.33
C PRO A 55 -53.36 14.95 -13.91
N PRO A 56 -53.54 15.41 -12.69
CA PRO A 56 -52.87 16.63 -12.19
C PRO A 56 -51.38 16.43 -12.29
N VAL A 57 -50.71 17.41 -12.88
CA VAL A 57 -49.22 17.52 -12.87
C VAL A 57 -48.84 17.60 -11.40
N SER A 58 -48.27 16.51 -10.88
CA SER A 58 -47.67 16.50 -9.55
C SER A 58 -46.49 17.50 -9.58
N ALA A 59 -46.57 18.52 -8.76
CA ALA A 59 -45.51 19.45 -8.54
C ALA A 59 -44.24 18.69 -8.18
N MET A 60 -43.17 18.90 -8.92
CA MET A 60 -41.85 18.46 -8.54
C MET A 60 -41.50 19.11 -7.17
N GLY A 61 -41.12 18.27 -6.19
CA GLY A 61 -40.47 18.75 -4.98
C GLY A 61 -41.29 18.60 -3.70
N GLY A 62 -41.83 17.43 -3.45
CA GLY A 62 -42.27 17.06 -2.13
C GLY A 62 -41.75 15.67 -1.78
N SER A 63 -40.77 15.55 -0.92
CA SER A 63 -40.45 14.28 -0.30
C SER A 63 -41.70 13.84 0.48
N ASN A 64 -42.33 12.79 -0.01
CA ASN A 64 -43.48 12.22 0.66
C ASN A 64 -42.96 11.46 1.89
N THR A 65 -42.97 12.10 3.03
CA THR A 65 -42.59 11.54 4.33
C THR A 65 -43.76 10.74 4.98
N GLY A 66 -44.70 10.29 4.17
CA GLY A 66 -45.84 9.50 4.63
C GLY A 66 -45.53 8.03 4.69
N GLY A 67 -44.99 7.56 5.80
CA GLY A 67 -44.88 6.14 6.12
C GLY A 67 -43.42 5.66 6.23
N VAL A 68 -43.10 5.05 7.34
CA VAL A 68 -41.89 4.24 7.49
C VAL A 68 -42.10 2.97 6.69
N HIS A 69 -41.53 2.90 5.49
CA HIS A 69 -41.48 1.64 4.73
C HIS A 69 -40.28 0.84 5.21
N GLU A 70 -40.47 -0.42 5.54
CA GLU A 70 -39.37 -1.33 5.82
C GLU A 70 -38.47 -1.41 4.58
N ALA A 71 -37.16 -1.37 4.80
CA ALA A 71 -36.21 -1.45 3.72
C ALA A 71 -36.30 -2.82 3.05
N VAL A 72 -36.38 -2.83 1.71
CA VAL A 72 -36.22 -4.05 0.91
C VAL A 72 -34.72 -4.25 0.71
N PHE A 73 -34.26 -5.45 0.98
CA PHE A 73 -32.83 -5.78 0.87
C PHE A 73 -32.58 -6.64 -0.37
N ASP A 74 -31.41 -6.45 -1.01
CA ASP A 74 -30.93 -7.34 -2.07
C ASP A 74 -30.36 -8.66 -1.48
N ALA A 75 -29.83 -9.53 -2.35
CA ALA A 75 -29.28 -10.82 -1.95
C ALA A 75 -28.07 -10.69 -1.00
N GLU A 76 -27.39 -9.54 -1.03
CA GLU A 76 -26.23 -9.20 -0.19
C GLU A 76 -26.63 -8.39 1.06
N HIS A 77 -27.94 -8.38 1.43
CA HIS A 77 -28.48 -7.60 2.56
C HIS A 77 -28.24 -6.08 2.47
N ARG A 78 -28.12 -5.53 1.25
CA ARG A 78 -28.06 -4.09 1.02
C ARG A 78 -29.47 -3.53 0.86
N PRO A 79 -29.86 -2.45 1.56
CA PRO A 79 -31.19 -1.91 1.44
C PRO A 79 -31.41 -1.24 0.06
N ILE A 80 -32.45 -1.69 -0.66
CA ILE A 80 -32.85 -1.11 -1.92
C ILE A 80 -34.06 -0.21 -1.67
N THR A 81 -34.03 1.04 -2.10
CA THR A 81 -35.20 1.92 -2.10
C THR A 81 -35.46 2.47 -3.50
N ALA A 82 -36.75 2.64 -3.79
CA ALA A 82 -37.25 3.17 -5.08
C ALA A 82 -36.91 4.63 -5.35
N GLY A 83 -35.81 5.15 -4.83
CA GLY A 83 -35.44 6.55 -5.01
C GLY A 83 -33.97 6.86 -4.77
N GLY A 84 -33.12 5.86 -4.61
CA GLY A 84 -31.69 6.06 -4.40
C GLY A 84 -31.15 5.28 -3.20
N PHE A 85 -29.86 5.36 -3.01
CA PHE A 85 -29.16 4.65 -1.95
C PHE A 85 -29.65 5.07 -0.57
N VAL A 86 -30.09 4.11 0.23
CA VAL A 86 -30.29 4.33 1.67
C VAL A 86 -28.91 4.34 2.30
N LYS A 87 -28.61 5.36 3.10
CA LYS A 87 -27.36 5.47 3.87
C LYS A 87 -27.33 4.48 5.06
N THR A 88 -28.04 3.35 4.98
CA THR A 88 -28.11 2.33 6.03
C THR A 88 -27.70 1.00 5.40
N GLY A 89 -26.52 0.55 5.69
CA GLY A 89 -25.96 -0.77 5.36
C GLY A 89 -25.44 -1.45 6.61
N PRO A 90 -24.93 -2.68 6.51
CA PRO A 90 -24.25 -3.31 7.63
C PRO A 90 -23.09 -2.44 8.11
N VAL A 91 -22.92 -2.35 9.43
CA VAL A 91 -21.74 -1.70 10.01
C VAL A 91 -20.59 -2.67 9.89
N LEU A 92 -19.68 -2.44 8.94
CA LEU A 92 -18.53 -3.32 8.70
C LEU A 92 -17.36 -2.97 9.62
N PHE A 93 -17.12 -1.67 9.85
CA PHE A 93 -16.02 -1.20 10.70
C PHE A 93 -16.50 -0.13 11.69
N LYS A 94 -15.97 -0.23 12.93
CA LYS A 94 -16.19 0.77 13.99
C LYS A 94 -14.85 1.33 14.43
N ASP A 95 -14.71 2.65 14.46
CA ASP A 95 -13.54 3.28 15.08
C ASP A 95 -13.67 3.19 16.61
N ILE A 96 -12.81 2.38 17.21
CA ILE A 96 -12.76 2.16 18.66
C ILE A 96 -11.51 2.79 19.32
N ALA A 97 -10.71 3.58 18.59
CA ALA A 97 -9.45 4.12 19.08
C ALA A 97 -9.56 4.80 20.46
N ARG A 98 -10.65 5.54 20.68
CA ARG A 98 -10.92 6.17 21.98
C ARG A 98 -11.18 5.15 23.09
N GLN A 99 -12.03 4.15 22.83
CA GLN A 99 -12.37 3.11 23.81
C GLN A 99 -11.16 2.22 24.08
N ALA A 100 -10.35 1.96 23.05
CA ALA A 100 -9.14 1.18 23.13
C ALA A 100 -7.95 1.94 23.77
N GLY A 101 -8.08 3.23 24.09
CA GLY A 101 -7.03 4.00 24.78
C GLY A 101 -5.98 4.65 23.87
N LEU A 102 -6.07 4.47 22.53
CA LEU A 102 -5.09 5.00 21.59
C LEU A 102 -5.06 6.54 21.54
N THR A 103 -6.17 7.21 21.89
CA THR A 103 -6.26 8.66 21.94
C THR A 103 -5.52 9.31 23.11
N SER A 104 -4.82 8.54 23.94
CA SER A 104 -3.85 9.03 24.91
C SER A 104 -2.59 9.62 24.25
N TRP A 105 -2.37 9.35 22.98
CA TRP A 105 -1.29 9.84 22.15
C TRP A 105 -1.84 10.56 20.91
N LYS A 106 -1.06 11.48 20.37
CA LYS A 106 -1.41 12.25 19.18
C LYS A 106 -0.21 12.40 18.27
N GLN A 107 -0.40 12.15 16.99
CA GLN A 107 0.59 12.43 15.97
C GLN A 107 0.72 13.95 15.75
N VAL A 108 1.95 14.42 15.50
CA VAL A 108 2.28 15.83 15.24
C VAL A 108 3.26 15.92 14.08
N MET A 109 2.94 16.73 13.07
CA MET A 109 3.75 16.88 11.86
C MET A 109 3.80 18.35 11.42
N GLY A 110 4.89 19.04 11.74
CA GLY A 110 5.11 20.43 11.32
C GLY A 110 4.08 21.42 11.83
N THR A 111 3.54 22.24 10.93
CA THR A 111 2.53 23.26 11.20
C THR A 111 1.18 22.92 10.57
N PRO A 112 0.06 23.47 11.08
CA PRO A 112 -1.26 23.25 10.47
C PRO A 112 -1.36 23.76 9.03
N GLU A 113 -0.59 24.79 8.67
CA GLU A 113 -0.60 25.42 7.35
C GLU A 113 0.08 24.58 6.25
N LYS A 114 0.91 23.60 6.64
CA LYS A 114 1.67 22.75 5.71
C LYS A 114 2.45 23.55 4.67
N GLN A 115 3.45 24.28 5.14
CA GLN A 115 4.27 25.15 4.30
C GLN A 115 5.32 24.39 3.50
N PHE A 116 5.74 23.21 4.00
CA PHE A 116 6.81 22.41 3.43
C PHE A 116 6.33 20.98 3.17
N ILE A 117 6.87 20.34 2.14
CA ILE A 117 6.54 18.96 1.75
C ILE A 117 6.75 17.97 2.92
N LEU A 118 7.78 18.21 3.75
CA LEU A 118 8.09 17.41 4.93
C LEU A 118 6.92 17.32 5.92
N GLU A 119 6.07 18.35 5.98
CA GLU A 119 4.96 18.43 6.92
C GLU A 119 3.73 17.62 6.50
N SER A 120 3.82 16.90 5.37
CA SER A 120 2.70 16.13 4.81
C SER A 120 2.93 14.64 4.65
N ASN A 121 4.17 14.17 4.86
CA ASN A 121 4.59 12.78 4.67
C ASN A 121 4.94 12.13 6.01
N GLY A 122 5.00 10.79 6.06
CA GLY A 122 5.33 10.04 7.26
C GLY A 122 4.10 9.45 7.96
N SER A 123 4.22 9.17 9.25
CA SER A 123 3.16 8.57 10.09
C SER A 123 2.94 7.07 9.83
N GLY A 124 4.01 6.27 9.72
CA GLY A 124 3.94 4.81 9.58
C GLY A 124 3.27 4.12 10.79
N VAL A 125 2.80 2.89 10.56
CA VAL A 125 2.21 1.97 11.56
C VAL A 125 2.93 0.64 11.49
N GLY A 126 3.38 0.09 12.64
CA GLY A 126 3.89 -1.27 12.73
C GLY A 126 3.03 -2.13 13.66
N LEU A 127 2.60 -3.30 13.20
CA LEU A 127 2.00 -4.32 14.05
C LEU A 127 3.11 -5.28 14.49
N ILE A 128 3.19 -5.57 15.78
CA ILE A 128 4.30 -6.31 16.40
C ILE A 128 3.80 -7.06 17.64
N ASP A 129 4.20 -8.30 17.81
CA ASP A 129 4.07 -9.06 19.07
C ASP A 129 5.41 -8.92 19.82
N TYR A 130 5.65 -7.73 20.46
CA TYR A 130 6.99 -7.36 20.93
C TYR A 130 7.43 -8.14 22.19
N ASP A 131 6.51 -8.67 22.96
CA ASP A 131 6.80 -9.46 24.17
C ASP A 131 6.49 -10.95 24.02
N ASN A 132 6.19 -11.39 22.77
CA ASN A 132 5.92 -12.78 22.39
C ASN A 132 4.78 -13.43 23.20
N ASP A 133 3.76 -12.66 23.57
CA ASP A 133 2.60 -13.17 24.30
C ASP A 133 1.48 -13.70 23.38
N GLY A 134 1.64 -13.53 22.06
CA GLY A 134 0.72 -14.00 21.02
C GLY A 134 -0.37 -12.98 20.67
N TRP A 135 -0.30 -11.75 21.16
CA TRP A 135 -1.19 -10.65 20.80
C TRP A 135 -0.40 -9.55 20.10
N LEU A 136 -1.03 -8.95 19.09
CA LEU A 136 -0.39 -7.85 18.37
C LEU A 136 -0.47 -6.55 19.17
N ASP A 137 0.66 -5.89 19.24
CA ASP A 137 0.84 -4.52 19.71
C ASP A 137 0.94 -3.55 18.54
N ILE A 138 0.86 -2.25 18.82
CA ILE A 138 0.82 -1.23 17.78
C ILE A 138 1.95 -0.22 17.99
N TYR A 139 2.90 -0.12 17.05
CA TYR A 139 3.89 0.95 17.01
C TYR A 139 3.42 2.06 16.07
N LEU A 140 3.38 3.30 16.56
CA LEU A 140 2.94 4.48 15.81
C LEU A 140 4.10 5.48 15.69
N VAL A 141 4.50 5.77 14.46
CA VAL A 141 5.55 6.75 14.17
C VAL A 141 5.02 8.16 14.36
N ASN A 142 5.79 9.02 15.03
CA ASN A 142 5.50 10.44 15.14
C ASN A 142 6.45 11.27 14.28
N GLY A 143 5.94 12.37 13.75
CA GLY A 143 6.76 13.38 13.11
C GLY A 143 7.44 14.31 14.12
N SER A 144 7.71 15.54 13.72
CA SER A 144 8.28 16.57 14.57
C SER A 144 7.79 17.97 14.16
N THR A 145 8.36 19.00 14.77
CA THR A 145 8.13 20.41 14.39
C THR A 145 9.46 21.15 14.30
N TYR A 146 9.51 22.23 13.53
CA TYR A 146 10.72 23.07 13.45
C TYR A 146 11.08 23.71 14.79
N ASP A 147 10.08 23.98 15.66
CA ASP A 147 10.32 24.47 17.01
C ASP A 147 10.95 23.40 17.91
N ALA A 148 10.56 22.14 17.75
CA ALA A 148 11.21 21.02 18.43
C ALA A 148 12.66 20.82 17.94
N LEU A 149 12.87 20.83 16.61
CA LEU A 149 14.23 20.73 16.03
C LEU A 149 15.16 21.86 16.48
N SER A 150 14.60 23.07 16.68
CA SER A 150 15.38 24.22 17.19
C SER A 150 15.51 24.25 18.72
N GLY A 151 14.98 23.25 19.43
CA GLY A 151 15.04 23.15 20.90
C GLY A 151 14.13 24.13 21.64
N LYS A 152 13.17 24.78 20.97
CA LYS A 152 12.20 25.70 21.61
C LYS A 152 11.06 24.96 22.32
N THR A 153 10.72 23.76 21.84
CA THR A 153 9.73 22.88 22.45
C THR A 153 10.31 21.46 22.58
N SER A 154 9.69 20.61 23.41
CA SER A 154 10.01 19.19 23.44
C SER A 154 9.60 18.51 22.13
N ALA A 155 10.39 17.55 21.68
CA ALA A 155 10.06 16.77 20.49
C ALA A 155 8.83 15.88 20.75
N PRO A 156 7.92 15.75 19.77
CA PRO A 156 6.91 14.69 19.78
C PRO A 156 7.59 13.29 19.79
N LYS A 157 6.93 12.33 20.41
CA LYS A 157 7.46 10.97 20.58
C LYS A 157 6.60 9.95 19.86
N ALA A 158 7.24 8.91 19.28
CA ALA A 158 6.55 7.71 18.82
C ALA A 158 5.84 6.99 19.99
N ALA A 159 4.91 6.10 19.68
CA ALA A 159 4.20 5.32 20.67
C ALA A 159 4.33 3.82 20.38
N LEU A 160 4.45 3.01 21.44
CA LEU A 160 4.24 1.57 21.42
C LEU A 160 3.06 1.25 22.33
N PHE A 161 1.97 0.81 21.76
CA PHE A 161 0.75 0.46 22.49
C PHE A 161 0.69 -1.04 22.72
N HIS A 162 0.96 -1.46 23.97
CA HIS A 162 0.83 -2.84 24.42
C HIS A 162 -0.65 -3.24 24.50
N ASN A 163 -0.99 -4.40 23.94
CA ASN A 163 -2.34 -4.97 23.95
C ASN A 163 -2.63 -5.59 25.33
N ASN A 164 -3.63 -5.08 26.04
CA ASN A 164 -3.96 -5.56 27.38
C ASN A 164 -4.86 -6.82 27.37
N HIS A 165 -5.16 -7.42 26.22
CA HIS A 165 -6.03 -8.59 26.01
C HIS A 165 -7.52 -8.39 26.40
N ASP A 166 -7.92 -7.18 26.71
CA ASP A 166 -9.30 -6.83 27.11
C ASP A 166 -9.97 -5.84 26.14
N GLY A 167 -9.36 -5.64 24.98
CA GLY A 167 -9.80 -4.68 23.96
C GLY A 167 -9.25 -3.28 24.18
N THR A 168 -8.34 -3.10 25.14
CA THR A 168 -7.65 -1.82 25.39
C THR A 168 -6.14 -1.95 25.19
N PHE A 169 -5.48 -0.80 25.02
CA PHE A 169 -4.04 -0.71 24.81
C PHE A 169 -3.42 0.33 25.74
N THR A 170 -2.19 0.09 26.15
CA THR A 170 -1.42 0.98 27.03
C THR A 170 -0.14 1.43 26.35
N ASN A 171 0.09 2.75 26.22
CA ASN A 171 1.35 3.25 25.66
C ASN A 171 2.53 2.98 26.62
N VAL A 172 3.48 2.18 26.16
CA VAL A 172 4.67 1.75 26.91
C VAL A 172 5.99 2.24 26.29
N ALA A 173 5.96 3.07 25.23
CA ALA A 173 7.12 3.45 24.44
C ALA A 173 8.28 4.02 25.28
N ASP A 174 8.00 4.88 26.26
CA ASP A 174 9.03 5.44 27.14
C ASP A 174 9.69 4.35 28.02
N LYS A 175 8.89 3.42 28.54
CA LYS A 175 9.37 2.29 29.35
C LYS A 175 10.16 1.29 28.50
N ALA A 176 9.66 1.03 27.29
CA ALA A 176 10.29 0.12 26.34
C ALA A 176 11.56 0.71 25.70
N GLY A 177 11.79 2.03 25.77
CA GLY A 177 12.96 2.68 25.18
C GLY A 177 12.86 2.92 23.68
N VAL A 178 11.63 2.97 23.12
CA VAL A 178 11.37 3.10 21.67
C VAL A 178 10.62 4.40 21.30
N SER A 179 10.61 5.39 22.17
CA SER A 179 9.91 6.67 21.96
C SER A 179 10.62 7.60 20.99
N ASN A 180 11.01 7.15 19.80
CA ASN A 180 11.71 7.94 18.80
C ASN A 180 11.27 9.42 18.82
N GLU A 181 12.23 10.33 19.10
CA GLU A 181 12.02 11.79 19.19
C GLU A 181 12.46 12.53 17.91
N ARG A 182 12.90 11.78 16.89
CA ARG A 182 13.31 12.32 15.60
C ARG A 182 12.09 12.59 14.73
N TRP A 183 12.30 13.23 13.59
CA TRP A 183 11.24 13.38 12.60
C TRP A 183 11.02 12.06 11.88
N GLY A 184 10.19 11.20 12.47
CA GLY A 184 9.92 9.87 11.97
C GLY A 184 9.01 9.87 10.75
N THR A 185 9.25 8.91 9.86
CA THR A 185 8.47 8.67 8.64
C THR A 185 7.86 7.28 8.65
N GLY A 186 8.65 6.23 8.50
CA GLY A 186 8.20 4.85 8.37
C GLY A 186 8.68 3.92 9.48
N VAL A 187 8.14 2.70 9.47
CA VAL A 187 8.53 1.60 10.36
C VAL A 187 8.54 0.28 9.61
N ALA A 188 9.56 -0.55 9.87
CA ALA A 188 9.65 -1.93 9.39
C ALA A 188 9.94 -2.86 10.57
N ILE A 189 9.12 -3.92 10.69
CA ILE A 189 9.18 -4.89 11.78
C ILE A 189 9.74 -6.21 11.25
N ALA A 190 10.75 -6.79 11.93
CA ALA A 190 11.25 -8.13 11.68
C ALA A 190 12.23 -8.57 12.79
N ASP A 191 12.53 -9.86 12.87
CA ASP A 191 13.56 -10.46 13.71
C ASP A 191 14.91 -10.47 12.94
N PHE A 192 15.64 -9.32 12.94
CA PHE A 192 16.81 -9.14 12.10
C PHE A 192 18.03 -9.96 12.52
N ASP A 193 18.12 -10.35 13.80
CA ASP A 193 19.24 -11.15 14.31
C ASP A 193 18.88 -12.63 14.56
N ASN A 194 17.68 -13.06 14.15
CA ASN A 194 17.19 -14.45 14.23
C ASN A 194 17.13 -15.00 15.64
N ASP A 195 16.91 -14.16 16.66
CA ASP A 195 16.84 -14.60 18.05
C ASP A 195 15.41 -15.00 18.51
N GLY A 196 14.41 -14.78 17.66
CA GLY A 196 13.00 -15.15 17.85
C GLY A 196 12.17 -14.04 18.48
N TRP A 197 12.69 -12.81 18.56
CA TRP A 197 12.01 -11.64 19.06
C TRP A 197 11.99 -10.54 17.99
N PRO A 198 10.83 -9.98 17.66
CA PRO A 198 10.76 -8.96 16.62
C PRO A 198 11.41 -7.64 17.08
N ASP A 199 12.10 -7.01 16.12
CA ASP A 199 12.80 -5.74 16.26
C ASP A 199 12.08 -4.64 15.48
N ILE A 200 12.46 -3.37 15.72
CA ILE A 200 11.81 -2.22 15.12
C ILE A 200 12.85 -1.36 14.40
N TYR A 201 12.76 -1.24 13.07
CA TYR A 201 13.48 -0.22 12.32
C TYR A 201 12.58 0.99 12.08
N VAL A 202 13.05 2.20 12.41
CA VAL A 202 12.32 3.46 12.22
C VAL A 202 13.08 4.36 11.26
N SER A 203 12.48 4.62 10.11
CA SER A 203 12.96 5.60 9.15
C SER A 203 12.69 7.02 9.65
N ASN A 204 13.63 7.92 9.40
CA ASN A 204 13.55 9.31 9.84
C ASN A 204 14.00 10.28 8.74
N VAL A 205 13.71 11.54 8.92
CA VAL A 205 14.46 12.62 8.28
C VAL A 205 15.71 12.88 9.13
N GLY A 206 16.87 12.52 8.63
CA GLY A 206 18.12 12.39 9.38
C GLY A 206 18.37 10.93 9.78
N GLU A 207 19.09 10.74 10.88
CA GLU A 207 19.53 9.39 11.28
C GLU A 207 18.36 8.46 11.65
N ASN A 208 18.35 7.26 11.09
CA ASN A 208 17.37 6.21 11.38
C ASN A 208 17.67 5.52 12.73
N ARG A 209 16.71 4.73 13.21
CA ARG A 209 16.82 3.90 14.42
C ARG A 209 16.67 2.43 14.07
N LEU A 210 17.43 1.57 14.75
CA LEU A 210 17.20 0.13 14.81
C LEU A 210 17.13 -0.28 16.28
N TYR A 211 15.93 -0.55 16.76
CA TYR A 211 15.66 -0.96 18.12
C TYR A 211 15.65 -2.48 18.19
N ARG A 212 16.73 -3.03 18.76
CA ARG A 212 16.86 -4.45 19.04
C ARG A 212 16.10 -4.81 20.30
N ASN A 213 15.28 -5.86 20.26
CA ASN A 213 14.53 -6.36 21.39
C ASN A 213 15.46 -7.01 22.44
N ASN A 214 15.29 -6.67 23.72
CA ASN A 214 16.10 -7.20 24.82
C ASN A 214 15.46 -8.40 25.52
N HIS A 215 14.31 -8.90 25.07
CA HIS A 215 13.53 -10.03 25.63
C HIS A 215 12.94 -9.78 27.03
N ASP A 216 12.89 -8.56 27.49
CA ASP A 216 12.38 -8.16 28.80
C ASP A 216 11.33 -7.04 28.74
N GLY A 217 10.78 -6.81 27.55
CA GLY A 217 9.84 -5.73 27.25
C GLY A 217 10.51 -4.37 27.02
N THR A 218 11.84 -4.37 26.83
CA THR A 218 12.62 -3.17 26.47
C THR A 218 13.44 -3.39 25.20
N PHE A 219 13.93 -2.30 24.64
CA PHE A 219 14.74 -2.32 23.41
C PHE A 219 16.03 -1.50 23.59
N THR A 220 17.02 -1.80 22.77
CA THR A 220 18.27 -1.03 22.66
C THR A 220 18.42 -0.53 21.24
N ASP A 221 18.61 0.79 21.06
CA ASP A 221 18.98 1.36 19.75
C ASP A 221 20.39 0.93 19.38
N VAL A 222 20.51 0.16 18.29
CA VAL A 222 21.77 -0.38 17.78
C VAL A 222 22.13 0.18 16.40
N ALA A 223 21.37 1.13 15.84
CA ALA A 223 21.49 1.60 14.45
C ALA A 223 22.91 2.10 14.10
N GLU A 224 23.55 2.86 14.99
CA GLU A 224 24.92 3.35 14.79
C GLU A 224 25.93 2.19 14.74
N LYS A 225 25.85 1.28 15.70
CA LYS A 225 26.71 0.08 15.77
C LYS A 225 26.47 -0.84 14.58
N ALA A 226 25.21 -1.00 14.18
CA ALA A 226 24.82 -1.81 13.04
C ALA A 226 25.20 -1.20 11.69
N GLY A 227 25.47 0.11 11.62
CA GLY A 227 25.86 0.82 10.39
C GLY A 227 24.67 1.18 9.48
N VAL A 228 23.45 1.31 10.04
CA VAL A 228 22.21 1.57 9.29
C VAL A 228 21.54 2.92 9.60
N THR A 229 22.28 3.87 10.16
CA THR A 229 21.72 5.14 10.63
C THR A 229 21.28 6.09 9.52
N LEU A 230 21.81 6.07 8.33
CA LEU A 230 21.60 7.03 7.23
C LEU A 230 21.32 8.47 7.74
N GLY A 231 21.70 9.48 7.00
CA GLY A 231 21.58 10.88 7.43
C GLY A 231 20.62 11.72 6.57
N ASN A 232 19.88 11.08 5.67
CA ASN A 232 19.00 11.69 4.69
C ASN A 232 17.51 11.46 5.04
N TRP A 233 16.61 11.75 4.13
CA TRP A 233 15.19 11.44 4.30
C TRP A 233 14.90 10.03 3.81
N SER A 234 14.79 9.10 4.76
CA SER A 234 14.38 7.71 4.53
C SER A 234 12.88 7.55 4.66
N THR A 235 12.29 6.59 3.92
CA THR A 235 10.85 6.34 3.87
C THR A 235 10.49 4.89 4.22
N GLY A 236 9.62 4.22 3.48
CA GLY A 236 9.07 2.90 3.77
C GLY A 236 10.05 1.76 3.56
N ALA A 237 10.88 1.47 4.58
CA ALA A 237 11.84 0.39 4.58
C ALA A 237 11.18 -1.00 4.57
N THR A 238 11.93 -2.02 4.15
CA THR A 238 11.50 -3.43 4.14
C THR A 238 12.66 -4.37 4.45
N TRP A 239 12.33 -5.50 5.09
CA TRP A 239 13.25 -6.59 5.33
C TRP A 239 13.02 -7.75 4.36
N GLY A 240 14.10 -8.44 3.96
CA GLY A 240 14.04 -9.63 3.13
C GLY A 240 15.39 -10.31 3.01
N ASP A 241 15.41 -11.62 2.85
CA ASP A 241 16.62 -12.43 2.60
C ASP A 241 16.84 -12.47 1.08
N TYR A 242 17.51 -11.43 0.53
CA TYR A 242 17.64 -11.31 -0.93
C TYR A 242 18.69 -12.26 -1.53
N ASP A 243 19.68 -12.73 -0.74
CA ASP A 243 20.74 -13.60 -1.25
C ASP A 243 20.62 -15.07 -0.79
N GLY A 244 19.57 -15.38 -0.02
CA GLY A 244 19.21 -16.75 0.37
C GLY A 244 20.13 -17.34 1.45
N ASP A 245 20.74 -16.50 2.28
CA ASP A 245 21.67 -16.94 3.33
C ASP A 245 20.98 -17.23 4.68
N GLY A 246 19.68 -16.94 4.80
CA GLY A 246 18.85 -17.16 5.99
C GLY A 246 18.87 -16.02 6.98
N ARG A 247 19.38 -14.86 6.60
CA ARG A 247 19.37 -13.63 7.41
C ARG A 247 18.58 -12.55 6.68
N LEU A 248 17.90 -11.72 7.44
CA LEU A 248 17.17 -10.59 6.86
C LEU A 248 18.11 -9.43 6.55
N ASP A 249 18.09 -9.01 5.31
CA ASP A 249 18.72 -7.81 4.80
C ASP A 249 17.71 -6.65 4.83
N LEU A 250 18.19 -5.42 4.82
CA LEU A 250 17.37 -4.22 4.96
C LEU A 250 17.45 -3.36 3.69
N PHE A 251 16.29 -3.09 3.07
CA PHE A 251 16.21 -2.08 2.02
C PHE A 251 15.52 -0.82 2.54
N VAL A 252 16.09 0.35 2.25
CA VAL A 252 15.62 1.66 2.71
C VAL A 252 15.54 2.62 1.54
N PRO A 253 14.34 2.99 1.07
CA PRO A 253 14.18 3.99 0.01
C PRO A 253 14.58 5.38 0.49
N GLY A 254 15.21 6.15 -0.41
CA GLY A 254 15.48 7.57 -0.24
C GLY A 254 14.43 8.43 -0.93
N TYR A 255 13.99 9.52 -0.30
CA TYR A 255 13.00 10.41 -0.90
C TYR A 255 13.65 11.63 -1.56
N ILE A 256 13.85 12.70 -0.82
CA ILE A 256 14.47 13.93 -1.33
C ILE A 256 15.58 14.40 -0.41
N HIS A 257 16.58 15.06 -1.01
CA HIS A 257 17.59 15.77 -0.26
C HIS A 257 16.97 16.99 0.42
N TYR A 258 16.82 16.93 1.74
CA TYR A 258 16.11 17.94 2.51
C TYR A 258 16.98 18.55 3.60
N ASP A 259 17.30 19.84 3.46
CA ASP A 259 18.03 20.59 4.47
C ASP A 259 17.05 21.12 5.54
N LEU A 260 17.02 20.47 6.70
CA LEU A 260 16.17 20.88 7.83
C LEU A 260 16.49 22.28 8.36
N ALA A 261 17.73 22.76 8.16
CA ALA A 261 18.12 24.12 8.59
C ALA A 261 17.63 25.18 7.61
N ASN A 262 17.48 24.83 6.32
CA ASN A 262 17.06 25.73 5.26
C ASN A 262 15.98 25.08 4.39
N PRO A 263 14.79 24.78 4.93
CA PRO A 263 13.76 24.05 4.21
C PRO A 263 13.30 24.83 2.97
N PRO A 264 13.10 24.15 1.82
CA PRO A 264 12.60 24.80 0.62
C PRO A 264 11.15 25.24 0.82
N ALA A 265 10.93 26.53 0.97
CA ALA A 265 9.59 27.11 1.12
C ALA A 265 8.78 26.95 -0.19
N ALA A 266 7.45 26.91 -0.06
CA ALA A 266 6.54 26.96 -1.21
C ALA A 266 6.89 28.15 -2.11
N GLY A 267 7.00 27.89 -3.42
CA GLY A 267 7.29 28.91 -4.41
C GLY A 267 8.74 29.39 -4.47
N THR A 268 9.69 28.64 -3.90
CA THR A 268 11.11 29.03 -3.99
C THR A 268 11.70 28.76 -5.37
N LYS A 269 12.70 29.55 -5.76
CA LYS A 269 13.47 29.33 -7.00
C LYS A 269 14.24 27.99 -7.01
N ALA A 270 14.36 27.31 -5.87
CA ALA A 270 15.05 26.04 -5.74
C ALA A 270 14.43 24.94 -6.58
N VAL A 271 13.11 24.97 -6.80
CA VAL A 271 12.37 24.03 -7.66
C VAL A 271 12.10 24.55 -9.07
N GLY A 272 12.73 25.64 -9.48
CA GLY A 272 12.57 26.20 -10.83
C GLY A 272 11.22 26.91 -11.10
N TYR A 273 10.33 26.98 -10.09
CA TYR A 273 9.03 27.67 -10.16
C TYR A 273 9.01 28.87 -9.22
N SER A 274 8.38 29.96 -9.64
CA SER A 274 8.16 31.11 -8.77
C SER A 274 7.11 30.85 -7.68
N GLN A 275 6.18 29.94 -7.95
CA GLN A 275 5.12 29.45 -7.04
C GLN A 275 4.59 28.12 -7.55
N CYS A 276 4.29 27.17 -6.65
CA CYS A 276 3.52 25.98 -6.97
C CYS A 276 2.04 26.23 -6.76
N GLN A 277 1.22 25.70 -7.65
CA GLN A 277 -0.23 25.89 -7.62
C GLN A 277 -0.95 24.56 -7.82
N PHE A 278 -1.97 24.36 -7.02
CA PHE A 278 -2.95 23.29 -7.22
C PHE A 278 -4.29 23.93 -7.55
N ARG A 279 -4.82 23.71 -8.76
CA ARG A 279 -6.08 24.28 -9.27
C ARG A 279 -6.21 25.81 -9.04
N GLY A 280 -5.09 26.54 -9.18
CA GLY A 280 -5.03 28.00 -9.05
C GLY A 280 -4.81 28.54 -7.63
N ILE A 281 -4.70 27.70 -6.61
CA ILE A 281 -4.32 28.08 -5.24
C ILE A 281 -2.82 27.85 -5.06
N ASN A 282 -2.14 28.79 -4.41
CA ASN A 282 -0.74 28.64 -4.03
C ASN A 282 -0.61 27.58 -2.93
N VAL A 283 0.27 26.62 -3.16
CA VAL A 283 0.51 25.48 -2.28
C VAL A 283 2.01 25.21 -2.15
N MET A 284 2.41 24.38 -1.18
CA MET A 284 3.77 23.86 -1.12
C MET A 284 4.07 23.05 -2.39
N CYS A 285 5.33 23.04 -2.82
CA CYS A 285 5.75 22.27 -3.97
C CYS A 285 5.89 20.79 -3.63
N GLY A 286 5.58 19.91 -4.59
CA GLY A 286 5.91 18.49 -4.56
C GLY A 286 7.40 18.23 -4.80
N PRO A 287 7.84 16.95 -4.92
CA PRO A 287 9.27 16.61 -5.00
C PRO A 287 9.92 17.00 -6.33
N ARG A 288 9.15 17.13 -7.42
CA ARG A 288 9.70 17.42 -8.76
C ARG A 288 10.55 18.69 -8.77
N GLY A 289 11.80 18.52 -9.21
CA GLY A 289 12.79 19.61 -9.27
C GLY A 289 13.68 19.73 -8.02
N LEU A 290 13.39 18.97 -6.96
CA LEU A 290 14.32 18.71 -5.87
C LEU A 290 15.25 17.56 -6.23
N LYS A 291 16.41 17.48 -5.59
CA LYS A 291 17.32 16.35 -5.73
C LYS A 291 16.76 15.16 -4.95
N GLY A 292 16.59 14.00 -5.59
CA GLY A 292 16.29 12.75 -4.90
C GLY A 292 17.46 12.24 -4.08
N GLU A 293 17.16 11.42 -3.08
CA GLU A 293 18.15 10.69 -2.29
C GLU A 293 18.26 9.25 -2.80
N PRO A 294 19.46 8.64 -2.75
CA PRO A 294 19.64 7.26 -3.20
C PRO A 294 18.92 6.26 -2.29
N ASP A 295 18.58 5.12 -2.86
CA ASP A 295 18.12 3.95 -2.13
C ASP A 295 19.29 3.15 -1.57
N HIS A 296 19.07 2.47 -0.44
CA HIS A 296 20.09 1.70 0.25
C HIS A 296 19.65 0.26 0.49
N LEU A 297 20.49 -0.71 0.08
CA LEU A 297 20.38 -2.13 0.44
C LEU A 297 21.54 -2.48 1.36
N PHE A 298 21.22 -2.91 2.57
CA PHE A 298 22.16 -3.31 3.60
C PHE A 298 22.16 -4.83 3.76
N HIS A 299 23.26 -5.47 3.40
CA HIS A 299 23.48 -6.90 3.63
C HIS A 299 23.80 -7.17 5.10
N ASN A 300 23.13 -8.12 5.72
CA ASN A 300 23.30 -8.53 7.11
C ASN A 300 24.53 -9.44 7.26
N ASN A 301 25.56 -8.97 7.94
CA ASN A 301 26.81 -9.71 8.13
C ASN A 301 26.68 -10.88 9.14
N GLY A 302 25.56 -11.02 9.84
CA GLY A 302 25.31 -12.06 10.84
C GLY A 302 25.99 -11.85 12.20
N ASP A 303 26.61 -10.70 12.41
CA ASP A 303 27.28 -10.32 13.67
C ASP A 303 26.64 -9.08 14.34
N GLY A 304 25.44 -8.70 13.87
CA GLY A 304 24.71 -7.52 14.30
C GLY A 304 25.16 -6.24 13.60
N THR A 305 25.94 -6.35 12.50
CA THR A 305 26.31 -5.24 11.62
C THR A 305 25.84 -5.48 10.19
N PHE A 306 25.77 -4.41 9.41
CA PHE A 306 25.35 -4.46 8.01
C PHE A 306 26.38 -3.80 7.11
N THR A 307 26.39 -4.21 5.85
CA THR A 307 27.23 -3.63 4.79
C THR A 307 26.34 -3.07 3.69
N ASP A 308 26.49 -1.79 3.34
CA ASP A 308 25.81 -1.20 2.18
C ASP A 308 26.32 -1.84 0.89
N VAL A 309 25.43 -2.52 0.18
CA VAL A 309 25.70 -3.22 -1.08
C VAL A 309 24.91 -2.65 -2.26
N SER A 310 24.20 -1.54 -2.08
CA SER A 310 23.25 -0.95 -3.03
C SER A 310 23.79 -0.85 -4.45
N GLN A 311 25.02 -0.32 -4.61
CA GLN A 311 25.67 -0.18 -5.91
C GLN A 311 26.04 -1.53 -6.51
N LYS A 312 26.55 -2.46 -5.70
CA LYS A 312 26.95 -3.79 -6.14
C LYS A 312 25.73 -4.62 -6.53
N ALA A 313 24.65 -4.52 -5.76
CA ALA A 313 23.41 -5.21 -6.01
C ALA A 313 22.61 -4.63 -7.19
N GLY A 314 22.89 -3.38 -7.59
CA GLY A 314 22.21 -2.72 -8.72
C GLY A 314 20.92 -2.02 -8.36
N VAL A 315 20.69 -1.69 -7.08
CA VAL A 315 19.43 -1.10 -6.56
C VAL A 315 19.62 0.28 -5.92
N ALA A 316 20.71 0.98 -6.22
CA ALA A 316 21.07 2.25 -5.57
C ALA A 316 20.33 3.49 -6.11
N ASP A 317 19.25 3.33 -6.87
CA ASP A 317 18.53 4.43 -7.53
C ASP A 317 19.43 5.50 -8.18
N ASN A 318 20.14 5.10 -9.24
CA ASN A 318 21.02 6.03 -9.97
C ASN A 318 20.25 7.14 -10.71
N ASN A 319 18.93 7.05 -10.82
CA ASN A 319 18.06 8.05 -11.44
C ASN A 319 17.67 9.16 -10.46
N ASN A 320 17.89 8.97 -9.15
CA ASN A 320 17.46 9.85 -8.07
C ASN A 320 15.95 10.11 -8.11
N TYR A 321 15.17 9.03 -8.18
CA TYR A 321 13.72 9.07 -8.08
C TYR A 321 13.32 9.31 -6.61
N TYR A 322 12.03 9.34 -6.33
CA TYR A 322 11.52 9.75 -5.02
C TYR A 322 10.86 8.56 -4.35
N GLY A 323 11.68 7.67 -3.76
CA GLY A 323 11.22 6.42 -3.15
C GLY A 323 10.27 6.65 -1.97
N MET A 324 9.16 5.88 -1.90
CA MET A 324 8.15 6.00 -0.85
C MET A 324 7.95 4.72 -0.04
N SER A 325 7.51 3.65 -0.67
CA SER A 325 7.27 2.36 -0.02
C SER A 325 7.96 1.24 -0.77
N SER A 326 8.37 0.21 -0.05
CA SER A 326 9.04 -0.94 -0.64
C SER A 326 8.58 -2.26 -0.04
N VAL A 327 8.76 -3.35 -0.79
CA VAL A 327 8.51 -4.72 -0.31
C VAL A 327 9.36 -5.72 -1.08
N PHE A 328 9.91 -6.70 -0.36
CA PHE A 328 10.48 -7.91 -0.96
C PHE A 328 9.39 -8.97 -1.11
N ILE A 329 9.18 -9.45 -2.35
CA ILE A 329 8.19 -10.49 -2.66
C ILE A 329 8.52 -11.18 -3.97
N ASP A 330 8.31 -12.51 -4.07
CA ASP A 330 8.52 -13.28 -5.29
C ASP A 330 7.34 -13.07 -6.26
N VAL A 331 7.52 -12.18 -7.25
CA VAL A 331 6.48 -11.84 -8.23
C VAL A 331 6.48 -12.74 -9.46
N ASN A 332 7.59 -13.45 -9.74
CA ASN A 332 7.75 -14.32 -10.89
C ASN A 332 7.64 -15.82 -10.55
N ASN A 333 7.48 -16.17 -9.27
CA ASN A 333 7.40 -17.54 -8.73
C ASN A 333 8.68 -18.37 -8.93
N ASP A 334 9.86 -17.73 -8.97
CA ASP A 334 11.14 -18.43 -9.10
C ASP A 334 11.76 -18.82 -7.74
N GLY A 335 11.13 -18.42 -6.64
CA GLY A 335 11.52 -18.73 -5.27
C GLY A 335 12.56 -17.76 -4.69
N LYS A 336 12.80 -16.61 -5.32
CA LYS A 336 13.67 -15.55 -4.84
C LYS A 336 12.84 -14.27 -4.63
N PRO A 337 13.07 -13.53 -3.55
CA PRO A 337 12.35 -12.28 -3.36
C PRO A 337 12.85 -11.20 -4.33
N ASP A 338 11.95 -10.72 -5.19
CA ASP A 338 12.14 -9.51 -5.99
C ASP A 338 11.86 -8.27 -5.15
N LEU A 339 12.27 -7.09 -5.61
CA LEU A 339 12.09 -5.85 -4.88
C LEU A 339 11.20 -4.88 -5.67
N LEU A 340 10.10 -4.45 -5.04
CA LEU A 340 9.21 -3.41 -5.53
C LEU A 340 9.45 -2.11 -4.76
N VAL A 341 9.51 -0.99 -5.48
CA VAL A 341 9.59 0.36 -4.87
C VAL A 341 8.60 1.29 -5.56
N THR A 342 7.72 1.91 -4.79
CA THR A 342 6.87 3.00 -5.30
C THR A 342 7.62 4.32 -5.25
N ASN A 343 7.45 5.14 -6.29
CA ASN A 343 8.10 6.44 -6.40
C ASN A 343 7.07 7.56 -6.58
N ASP A 344 7.22 8.64 -5.81
CA ASP A 344 6.37 9.83 -5.96
C ASP A 344 6.73 10.61 -7.23
N SER A 345 5.79 10.71 -8.16
CA SER A 345 5.92 11.54 -9.37
C SER A 345 7.07 11.14 -10.32
N THR A 346 7.60 9.94 -10.17
CA THR A 346 8.63 9.33 -11.02
C THR A 346 8.29 7.85 -11.26
N PRO A 347 8.93 7.16 -12.23
CA PRO A 347 8.64 5.75 -12.48
C PRO A 347 8.84 4.86 -11.26
N ASN A 348 7.93 3.91 -11.01
CA ASN A 348 8.13 2.90 -9.97
C ASN A 348 9.24 1.93 -10.38
N TYR A 349 9.89 1.29 -9.38
CA TYR A 349 10.90 0.26 -9.63
C TYR A 349 10.37 -1.14 -9.37
N LEU A 350 10.70 -2.05 -10.28
CA LEU A 350 10.69 -3.49 -10.10
C LEU A 350 12.09 -4.02 -10.40
N TYR A 351 12.75 -4.52 -9.38
CA TYR A 351 14.05 -5.14 -9.46
C TYR A 351 13.90 -6.65 -9.34
N ILE A 352 14.19 -7.39 -10.42
CA ILE A 352 14.15 -8.86 -10.46
C ILE A 352 15.43 -9.44 -9.88
N ASN A 353 15.31 -10.31 -8.90
CA ASN A 353 16.42 -10.96 -8.20
C ASN A 353 17.03 -12.08 -9.06
N LYS A 354 18.31 -11.95 -9.43
CA LYS A 354 19.01 -12.96 -10.24
C LYS A 354 19.52 -14.16 -9.43
N GLY A 355 19.46 -14.09 -8.09
CA GLY A 355 19.95 -15.16 -7.21
C GLY A 355 21.48 -15.27 -7.12
N ASP A 356 22.20 -14.23 -7.54
CA ASP A 356 23.64 -14.13 -7.45
C ASP A 356 24.09 -12.94 -6.58
N GLY A 357 23.15 -12.39 -5.79
CA GLY A 357 23.34 -11.20 -4.96
C GLY A 357 23.18 -9.89 -5.74
N THR A 358 22.62 -9.93 -6.96
CA THR A 358 22.34 -8.76 -7.79
C THR A 358 20.92 -8.79 -8.35
N PHE A 359 20.43 -7.62 -8.73
CA PHE A 359 19.13 -7.43 -9.32
C PHE A 359 19.23 -6.92 -10.76
N GLU A 360 18.17 -7.08 -11.52
CA GLU A 360 17.96 -6.48 -12.82
C GLU A 360 16.76 -5.52 -12.76
N ASP A 361 16.94 -4.29 -13.21
CA ASP A 361 15.84 -3.31 -13.32
C ASP A 361 14.94 -3.67 -14.50
N ASP A 362 13.79 -4.24 -14.19
CA ASP A 362 12.77 -4.65 -15.17
C ASP A 362 11.55 -3.72 -15.18
N SER A 363 11.62 -2.58 -14.50
CA SER A 363 10.51 -1.66 -14.23
C SER A 363 9.68 -1.31 -15.47
N TYR A 364 10.35 -0.94 -16.57
CA TYR A 364 9.68 -0.58 -17.83
C TYR A 364 9.26 -1.80 -18.65
N VAL A 365 10.06 -2.85 -18.65
CA VAL A 365 9.79 -4.06 -19.46
C VAL A 365 8.61 -4.81 -18.88
N SER A 366 8.56 -4.91 -17.56
CA SER A 366 7.46 -5.54 -16.83
C SER A 366 6.12 -4.80 -16.97
N GLY A 367 6.13 -3.49 -17.28
CA GLY A 367 4.94 -2.64 -17.31
C GLY A 367 4.57 -2.00 -15.97
N TYR A 368 5.38 -2.19 -14.90
CA TYR A 368 5.09 -1.62 -13.56
C TYR A 368 5.52 -0.15 -13.41
N ALA A 369 6.47 0.33 -14.21
CA ALA A 369 7.01 1.68 -14.08
C ALA A 369 5.96 2.80 -14.24
N LEU A 370 4.94 2.60 -15.06
CA LEU A 370 3.97 3.61 -15.50
C LEU A 370 2.54 3.05 -15.45
N ASN A 371 1.54 3.94 -15.41
CA ASN A 371 0.13 3.54 -15.55
C ASN A 371 -0.24 3.19 -17.00
N GLU A 372 -1.49 2.74 -17.27
CA GLU A 372 -1.95 2.35 -18.62
C GLU A 372 -1.85 3.46 -19.67
N ASN A 373 -1.80 4.73 -19.24
CA ASN A 373 -1.64 5.88 -20.11
C ASN A 373 -0.17 6.22 -20.42
N GLY A 374 0.78 5.40 -19.95
CA GLY A 374 2.21 5.62 -20.08
C GLY A 374 2.72 6.82 -19.30
N ARG A 375 2.10 7.13 -18.14
CA ARG A 375 2.45 8.27 -17.28
C ARG A 375 3.03 7.79 -15.96
N GLU A 376 3.99 8.56 -15.46
CA GLU A 376 4.43 8.50 -14.07
C GLU A 376 3.29 8.90 -13.15
N THR A 377 3.13 8.18 -12.05
CA THR A 377 2.15 8.49 -11.00
C THR A 377 2.88 8.95 -9.74
N ALA A 378 2.22 9.73 -8.89
CA ALA A 378 2.74 10.03 -7.55
C ALA A 378 2.39 8.85 -6.63
N SER A 379 3.13 7.74 -6.78
CA SER A 379 2.86 6.51 -6.06
C SER A 379 3.37 6.59 -4.62
N MET A 380 2.51 6.27 -3.66
CA MET A 380 2.81 6.36 -2.23
C MET A 380 2.71 4.99 -1.55
N GLY A 381 1.51 4.47 -1.33
CA GLY A 381 1.31 3.15 -0.74
C GLY A 381 1.42 2.03 -1.74
N LEU A 382 1.85 0.86 -1.25
CA LEU A 382 2.13 -0.35 -2.01
C LEU A 382 1.39 -1.54 -1.38
N GLY A 383 0.37 -2.04 -2.05
CA GLY A 383 -0.31 -3.28 -1.68
C GLY A 383 0.08 -4.41 -2.62
N THR A 384 0.34 -5.60 -2.08
CA THR A 384 0.62 -6.81 -2.86
C THR A 384 -0.29 -7.94 -2.42
N GLY A 385 -0.81 -8.74 -3.37
CA GLY A 385 -1.67 -9.88 -3.05
C GLY A 385 -2.22 -10.60 -4.27
N ASP A 386 -2.53 -11.88 -4.12
CA ASP A 386 -3.22 -12.68 -5.13
C ASP A 386 -4.74 -12.47 -4.98
N TYR A 387 -5.30 -11.44 -5.67
CA TYR A 387 -6.74 -11.16 -5.59
C TYR A 387 -7.59 -12.10 -6.46
N ARG A 388 -6.94 -12.87 -7.33
CA ARG A 388 -7.60 -13.79 -8.28
C ARG A 388 -7.55 -15.25 -7.87
N ASN A 389 -6.87 -15.58 -6.77
CA ASN A 389 -6.63 -16.96 -6.31
C ASN A 389 -6.00 -17.85 -7.40
N ASN A 390 -5.05 -17.28 -8.17
CA ASN A 390 -4.35 -17.98 -9.25
C ASN A 390 -2.86 -18.22 -8.96
N GLY A 391 -2.37 -17.80 -7.81
CA GLY A 391 -0.99 -17.97 -7.35
C GLY A 391 -0.01 -16.91 -7.86
N LEU A 392 -0.49 -15.84 -8.53
CA LEU A 392 0.34 -14.72 -9.00
C LEU A 392 0.08 -13.49 -8.11
N ILE A 393 1.14 -12.78 -7.77
CA ILE A 393 1.05 -11.55 -6.98
C ILE A 393 0.69 -10.38 -7.88
N ASP A 394 -0.44 -9.77 -7.61
CA ASP A 394 -0.87 -8.51 -8.20
C ASP A 394 -0.45 -7.34 -7.31
N ILE A 395 -0.34 -6.12 -7.88
CA ILE A 395 0.15 -4.93 -7.19
C ILE A 395 -0.89 -3.82 -7.25
N TYR A 396 -1.12 -3.15 -6.13
CA TYR A 396 -2.00 -1.99 -6.05
C TYR A 396 -1.25 -0.80 -5.43
N ASN A 397 -1.16 0.31 -6.18
CA ASN A 397 -0.54 1.53 -5.69
C ASN A 397 -1.59 2.60 -5.39
N THR A 398 -1.37 3.37 -4.32
CA THR A 398 -2.14 4.58 -4.06
C THR A 398 -1.42 5.79 -4.62
N VAL A 399 -2.19 6.78 -5.12
CA VAL A 399 -1.63 7.93 -5.80
C VAL A 399 -2.29 9.25 -5.39
N PHE A 400 -1.75 10.36 -5.92
CA PHE A 400 -2.25 11.71 -5.70
C PHE A 400 -3.65 11.91 -6.29
N SER A 401 -4.44 12.81 -5.71
CA SER A 401 -5.78 13.18 -6.20
C SER A 401 -5.72 13.70 -7.66
N ASP A 402 -6.84 13.60 -8.39
CA ASP A 402 -6.96 13.88 -9.82
C ASP A 402 -6.29 12.84 -10.73
N ASP A 403 -5.75 11.77 -10.14
CA ASP A 403 -5.33 10.54 -10.83
C ASP A 403 -6.04 9.34 -10.16
N TYR A 404 -5.97 8.16 -10.77
CA TYR A 404 -6.57 6.95 -10.22
C TYR A 404 -5.49 6.04 -9.62
N ASN A 405 -5.84 5.29 -8.60
CA ASN A 405 -4.97 4.28 -8.00
C ASN A 405 -4.83 3.09 -8.97
N PRO A 406 -3.63 2.81 -9.51
CA PRO A 406 -3.45 1.71 -10.44
C PRO A 406 -3.41 0.35 -9.72
N LEU A 407 -4.11 -0.64 -10.32
CA LEU A 407 -3.98 -2.05 -10.02
C LEU A 407 -3.32 -2.75 -11.20
N TYR A 408 -2.12 -3.24 -10.97
CA TYR A 408 -1.31 -3.97 -11.94
C TYR A 408 -1.55 -5.47 -11.74
N ARG A 409 -2.24 -6.07 -12.72
CA ARG A 409 -2.48 -7.50 -12.79
C ARG A 409 -1.22 -8.20 -13.28
N ASN A 410 -0.74 -9.19 -12.56
CA ASN A 410 0.36 -10.04 -12.98
C ASN A 410 -0.12 -11.07 -14.02
N ASP A 411 0.36 -10.97 -15.24
CA ASP A 411 0.02 -11.88 -16.35
C ASP A 411 0.97 -13.08 -16.46
N GLY A 412 1.89 -13.25 -15.50
CA GLY A 412 2.94 -14.27 -15.44
C GLY A 412 4.31 -13.71 -15.80
N ASP A 413 5.36 -14.39 -15.31
CA ASP A 413 6.77 -14.03 -15.56
C ASP A 413 7.07 -12.54 -15.27
N ALA A 414 6.51 -12.00 -14.16
CA ALA A 414 6.62 -10.61 -13.75
C ALA A 414 6.14 -9.57 -14.80
N ASN A 415 5.25 -9.94 -15.71
CA ASN A 415 4.62 -9.00 -16.65
C ASN A 415 3.32 -8.46 -16.06
N PHE A 416 3.20 -7.14 -16.00
CA PHE A 416 2.07 -6.47 -15.37
C PHE A 416 1.25 -5.66 -16.38
N THR A 417 -0.08 -5.75 -16.24
CA THR A 417 -1.03 -4.92 -16.98
C THR A 417 -1.87 -4.11 -15.99
N ASP A 418 -1.90 -2.79 -16.15
CA ASP A 418 -2.84 -1.94 -15.41
C ASP A 418 -4.27 -2.24 -15.87
N VAL A 419 -5.10 -2.75 -14.94
CA VAL A 419 -6.48 -3.18 -15.21
C VAL A 419 -7.50 -2.35 -14.43
N SER A 420 -7.10 -1.25 -13.82
CA SER A 420 -7.86 -0.47 -12.85
C SER A 420 -9.27 -0.07 -13.31
N TYR A 421 -9.40 0.38 -14.56
CA TYR A 421 -10.70 0.70 -15.16
C TYR A 421 -11.55 -0.55 -15.45
N GLN A 422 -10.91 -1.64 -15.88
CA GLN A 422 -11.61 -2.87 -16.24
C GLN A 422 -12.29 -3.52 -15.03
N ILE A 423 -11.67 -3.42 -13.86
CA ILE A 423 -12.14 -4.06 -12.62
C ILE A 423 -12.92 -3.13 -11.68
N GLY A 424 -13.13 -1.86 -12.08
CA GLY A 424 -14.01 -0.92 -11.35
C GLY A 424 -13.36 -0.15 -10.20
N ILE A 425 -12.04 -0.13 -10.10
CA ILE A 425 -11.30 0.52 -9.01
C ILE A 425 -10.90 1.96 -9.35
N ALA A 426 -10.66 2.30 -10.62
CA ALA A 426 -10.08 3.57 -11.03
C ALA A 426 -10.96 4.77 -10.68
N GLU A 427 -12.16 4.86 -11.27
CA GLU A 427 -13.02 6.05 -11.13
C GLU A 427 -13.33 6.45 -9.68
N PRO A 428 -13.63 5.51 -8.75
CA PRO A 428 -13.92 5.86 -7.37
C PRO A 428 -12.76 6.50 -6.62
N THR A 429 -11.50 6.28 -7.05
CA THR A 429 -10.31 6.78 -6.34
C THR A 429 -9.89 8.19 -6.76
N VAL A 430 -10.26 8.64 -7.98
CA VAL A 430 -9.83 9.93 -8.55
C VAL A 430 -10.02 11.14 -7.62
N PRO A 431 -11.13 11.29 -6.85
CA PRO A 431 -11.32 12.45 -5.95
C PRO A 431 -10.46 12.40 -4.69
N PHE A 432 -9.81 11.27 -4.40
CA PHE A 432 -9.09 11.03 -3.17
C PHE A 432 -7.57 11.10 -3.38
N LEU A 433 -6.84 11.41 -2.32
CA LEU A 433 -5.40 11.28 -2.26
C LEU A 433 -5.09 10.10 -1.36
N GLY A 434 -4.66 8.98 -1.97
CA GLY A 434 -4.46 7.71 -1.31
C GLY A 434 -3.08 7.59 -0.66
N TRP A 435 -2.99 6.90 0.50
CA TRP A 435 -1.78 6.62 1.23
C TRP A 435 -1.66 5.13 1.55
N GLY A 436 -1.75 4.76 2.81
CA GLY A 436 -1.70 3.35 3.20
C GLY A 436 -2.80 2.51 2.55
N THR A 437 -2.44 1.28 2.19
CA THR A 437 -3.33 0.31 1.55
C THR A 437 -2.92 -1.11 1.88
N ALA A 438 -3.85 -2.04 1.83
CA ALA A 438 -3.57 -3.47 1.96
C ALA A 438 -4.58 -4.30 1.17
N PHE A 439 -4.11 -5.45 0.65
CA PHE A 439 -4.98 -6.56 0.29
C PHE A 439 -5.29 -7.38 1.55
N PHE A 440 -6.56 -7.62 1.84
CA PHE A 440 -7.01 -8.40 2.99
C PHE A 440 -8.41 -8.95 2.74
N ASP A 441 -8.80 -10.00 3.42
CA ASP A 441 -10.14 -10.60 3.31
C ASP A 441 -10.95 -10.17 4.55
N TYR A 442 -11.74 -9.07 4.42
CA TYR A 442 -12.42 -8.47 5.59
C TYR A 442 -13.63 -9.26 6.07
N ASP A 443 -14.25 -10.08 5.22
CA ASP A 443 -15.47 -10.84 5.54
C ASP A 443 -15.28 -12.36 5.46
N ASN A 444 -14.02 -12.80 5.33
CA ASN A 444 -13.60 -14.20 5.32
C ASN A 444 -14.22 -15.03 4.18
N ASP A 445 -14.56 -14.42 3.04
CA ASP A 445 -15.16 -15.12 1.91
C ASP A 445 -14.16 -15.89 1.03
N GLY A 446 -12.86 -15.72 1.28
CA GLY A 446 -11.75 -16.35 0.57
C GLY A 446 -11.23 -15.54 -0.61
N TRP A 447 -11.64 -14.28 -0.76
CA TRP A 447 -11.17 -13.37 -1.79
C TRP A 447 -10.59 -12.10 -1.15
N LYS A 448 -9.39 -11.71 -1.58
CA LYS A 448 -8.75 -10.52 -1.02
C LYS A 448 -9.42 -9.24 -1.52
N ASP A 449 -9.87 -8.44 -0.60
CA ASP A 449 -10.41 -7.08 -0.76
C ASP A 449 -9.28 -6.05 -0.70
N ILE A 450 -9.61 -4.76 -0.90
CA ILE A 450 -8.64 -3.67 -0.80
C ILE A 450 -9.18 -2.58 0.11
N ILE A 451 -8.37 -2.18 1.10
CA ILE A 451 -8.59 -0.98 1.92
C ILE A 451 -7.60 0.10 1.55
N VAL A 452 -8.04 1.36 1.53
CA VAL A 452 -7.20 2.54 1.29
C VAL A 452 -7.51 3.59 2.33
N THR A 453 -6.49 4.11 3.01
CA THR A 453 -6.65 5.34 3.78
C THR A 453 -6.27 6.56 2.94
N ASN A 454 -7.00 7.67 3.15
CA ASN A 454 -6.89 8.87 2.34
C ASN A 454 -6.71 10.12 3.20
N GLY A 455 -6.15 11.17 2.60
CA GLY A 455 -6.00 12.48 3.23
C GLY A 455 -5.19 13.43 2.34
N HIS A 456 -5.73 14.61 2.04
CA HIS A 456 -5.05 15.56 1.16
C HIS A 456 -3.81 16.16 1.83
N VAL A 457 -2.86 16.69 1.03
CA VAL A 457 -1.65 17.36 1.53
C VAL A 457 -1.84 18.87 1.68
N TYR A 458 -2.85 19.44 1.05
CA TYR A 458 -3.10 20.87 1.05
C TYR A 458 -4.35 21.23 1.88
N PRO A 459 -4.20 21.86 3.08
CA PRO A 459 -5.35 22.34 3.85
C PRO A 459 -6.26 23.30 3.07
N ALA A 460 -5.68 24.02 2.12
CA ALA A 460 -6.38 25.03 1.31
C ALA A 460 -7.51 24.46 0.43
N VAL A 461 -7.57 23.13 0.18
CA VAL A 461 -8.66 22.53 -0.60
C VAL A 461 -10.03 22.66 0.06
N ASP A 462 -10.08 22.79 1.39
CA ASP A 462 -11.34 23.00 2.12
C ASP A 462 -11.98 24.36 1.87
N HIS A 463 -11.23 25.32 1.31
CA HIS A 463 -11.72 26.65 0.96
C HIS A 463 -12.33 26.72 -0.46
N ALA A 464 -12.36 25.59 -1.19
CA ALA A 464 -12.82 25.53 -2.57
C ALA A 464 -13.80 24.37 -2.78
N ALA A 465 -14.85 24.56 -3.59
CA ALA A 465 -15.85 23.53 -3.92
C ALA A 465 -15.33 22.62 -5.07
N TRP A 466 -14.28 21.85 -4.82
CA TRP A 466 -13.63 21.01 -5.86
C TRP A 466 -14.01 19.53 -5.83
N GLY A 467 -14.93 19.14 -4.96
CA GLY A 467 -15.31 17.74 -4.81
C GLY A 467 -14.28 16.89 -4.05
N THR A 468 -13.28 17.53 -3.43
CA THR A 468 -12.32 16.92 -2.53
C THR A 468 -12.25 17.72 -1.23
N SER A 469 -11.68 17.14 -0.16
CA SER A 469 -11.49 17.77 1.15
C SER A 469 -10.12 17.43 1.71
N TYR A 470 -9.65 18.19 2.71
CA TYR A 470 -8.36 17.95 3.36
C TYR A 470 -8.39 16.61 4.12
N ALA A 471 -9.36 16.44 5.04
CA ALA A 471 -9.63 15.14 5.65
C ALA A 471 -10.54 14.31 4.73
N GLN A 472 -10.20 13.06 4.50
CA GLN A 472 -10.89 12.18 3.55
C GLN A 472 -11.26 10.85 4.21
N ARG A 473 -12.34 10.23 3.75
CA ARG A 473 -12.76 8.91 4.24
C ARG A 473 -11.90 7.79 3.65
N PRO A 474 -11.73 6.66 4.36
CA PRO A 474 -11.15 5.46 3.77
C PRO A 474 -12.06 4.88 2.68
N LEU A 475 -11.46 4.14 1.75
CA LEU A 475 -12.17 3.38 0.72
C LEU A 475 -11.97 1.89 0.97
N LEU A 476 -13.05 1.12 0.94
CA LEU A 476 -13.05 -0.33 1.00
C LEU A 476 -13.65 -0.87 -0.29
N PHE A 477 -12.90 -1.68 -1.01
CA PHE A 477 -13.31 -2.33 -2.24
C PHE A 477 -13.48 -3.82 -1.99
N HIS A 478 -14.70 -4.32 -2.14
CA HIS A 478 -15.01 -5.74 -2.04
C HIS A 478 -14.73 -6.47 -3.36
N ASN A 479 -14.07 -7.61 -3.28
CA ASN A 479 -13.66 -8.43 -4.41
C ASN A 479 -14.79 -9.39 -4.85
N LEU A 480 -15.28 -9.22 -6.04
CA LEU A 480 -16.33 -10.06 -6.62
C LEU A 480 -15.74 -11.29 -7.34
N GLY A 481 -15.10 -12.17 -6.58
CA GLY A 481 -14.57 -13.46 -7.09
C GLY A 481 -13.43 -13.30 -8.09
N GLY A 482 -12.52 -12.37 -7.89
CA GLY A 482 -11.32 -12.14 -8.70
C GLY A 482 -11.59 -11.47 -10.05
N THR A 483 -12.81 -11.00 -10.31
CA THR A 483 -13.19 -10.45 -11.63
C THR A 483 -13.45 -8.95 -11.62
N LYS A 484 -13.93 -8.42 -10.51
CA LYS A 484 -14.25 -7.01 -10.29
C LYS A 484 -14.14 -6.67 -8.81
N PHE A 485 -13.98 -5.37 -8.55
CA PHE A 485 -14.14 -4.80 -7.22
C PHE A 485 -15.36 -3.88 -7.17
N GLU A 486 -16.07 -3.88 -6.05
CA GLU A 486 -17.17 -2.98 -5.76
C GLU A 486 -16.80 -2.08 -4.58
N LEU A 487 -16.90 -0.76 -4.76
CA LEU A 487 -16.70 0.18 -3.65
C LEU A 487 -17.82 0.02 -2.63
N ILE A 488 -17.48 -0.35 -1.41
CA ILE A 488 -18.44 -0.44 -0.31
C ILE A 488 -18.95 0.95 0.07
N PRO A 489 -20.27 1.17 0.12
CA PRO A 489 -20.86 2.44 0.50
C PRO A 489 -20.47 2.85 1.92
N ALA A 490 -20.10 4.12 2.10
CA ALA A 490 -19.87 4.70 3.42
C ALA A 490 -21.22 4.94 4.13
N VAL A 491 -21.46 4.20 5.21
CA VAL A 491 -22.65 4.35 6.04
C VAL A 491 -22.41 5.40 7.11
N GLU A 492 -23.28 6.39 7.24
CA GLU A 492 -23.17 7.47 8.23
C GLU A 492 -23.08 6.91 9.66
N GLY A 493 -22.12 7.43 10.44
CA GLY A 493 -21.85 6.95 11.79
C GLY A 493 -20.92 5.74 11.88
N THR A 494 -20.39 5.25 10.75
CA THR A 494 -19.39 4.18 10.71
C THR A 494 -17.99 4.73 10.40
N ALA A 495 -16.95 3.92 10.64
CA ALA A 495 -15.57 4.26 10.35
C ALA A 495 -15.34 4.58 8.86
N LEU A 496 -16.02 3.87 7.95
CA LEU A 496 -15.90 4.11 6.50
C LEU A 496 -16.51 5.44 6.03
N ALA A 497 -17.35 6.09 6.85
CA ALA A 497 -17.91 7.42 6.58
C ALA A 497 -17.17 8.53 7.33
N THR A 498 -16.31 8.18 8.30
CA THR A 498 -15.51 9.13 9.05
C THR A 498 -14.32 9.61 8.20
N THR A 499 -14.04 10.91 8.26
CA THR A 499 -12.90 11.48 7.53
C THR A 499 -11.66 11.58 8.42
N TYR A 500 -10.52 11.20 7.86
CA TYR A 500 -9.21 11.23 8.52
C TYR A 500 -8.21 12.00 7.65
N LEU A 501 -7.13 12.47 8.25
CA LEU A 501 -5.91 12.83 7.53
C LEU A 501 -5.01 11.60 7.51
N GLY A 502 -5.49 10.51 6.91
CA GLY A 502 -4.82 9.22 6.95
C GLY A 502 -3.49 9.22 6.22
N ARG A 503 -2.52 8.43 6.75
CA ARG A 503 -1.20 8.20 6.17
C ARG A 503 -0.85 6.71 6.25
N GLY A 504 -0.09 6.29 7.24
CA GLY A 504 0.20 4.89 7.48
C GLY A 504 -1.06 4.08 7.76
N LEU A 505 -1.07 2.85 7.28
CA LEU A 505 -2.13 1.87 7.52
C LEU A 505 -1.48 0.50 7.72
N ALA A 506 -1.96 -0.24 8.72
CA ALA A 506 -1.61 -1.64 8.88
C ALA A 506 -2.86 -2.47 9.18
N VAL A 507 -2.87 -3.70 8.71
CA VAL A 507 -3.96 -4.69 8.85
C VAL A 507 -3.46 -5.88 9.64
N GLY A 508 -4.27 -6.37 10.58
CA GLY A 508 -3.99 -7.58 11.38
C GLY A 508 -5.14 -7.96 12.29
N ASP A 509 -5.12 -9.20 12.77
CA ASP A 509 -6.08 -9.68 13.78
C ASP A 509 -5.60 -9.29 15.19
N LEU A 510 -5.96 -8.06 15.62
CA LEU A 510 -5.55 -7.48 16.90
C LEU A 510 -6.24 -8.14 18.11
N PHE A 511 -7.28 -8.89 17.88
CA PHE A 511 -8.10 -9.47 18.97
C PHE A 511 -8.15 -11.00 18.92
N ASN A 512 -7.36 -11.61 18.03
CA ASN A 512 -7.26 -13.07 17.85
C ASN A 512 -8.63 -13.74 17.66
N ASP A 513 -9.55 -13.08 16.92
CA ASP A 513 -10.90 -13.60 16.67
C ASP A 513 -11.15 -13.92 15.17
N GLY A 514 -10.09 -13.86 14.35
CA GLY A 514 -10.12 -14.18 12.93
C GLY A 514 -10.73 -13.10 12.06
N LYS A 515 -10.85 -11.89 12.57
CA LYS A 515 -11.29 -10.72 11.81
C LYS A 515 -10.16 -9.72 11.71
N LEU A 516 -9.80 -9.40 10.50
CA LEU A 516 -8.75 -8.43 10.26
C LEU A 516 -9.23 -7.01 10.57
N ASP A 517 -8.56 -6.36 11.50
CA ASP A 517 -8.76 -4.97 11.89
C ASP A 517 -7.80 -4.05 11.14
N VAL A 518 -8.06 -2.74 11.16
CA VAL A 518 -7.25 -1.75 10.47
C VAL A 518 -6.82 -0.65 11.43
N VAL A 519 -5.51 -0.41 11.51
CA VAL A 519 -4.94 0.73 12.23
C VAL A 519 -4.53 1.79 11.23
N ILE A 520 -4.96 3.04 11.44
CA ILE A 520 -4.58 4.18 10.62
C ILE A 520 -3.86 5.20 11.50
N ASN A 521 -2.62 5.54 11.16
CA ASN A 521 -1.96 6.71 11.73
C ASN A 521 -2.35 7.95 10.92
N THR A 522 -2.78 8.98 11.62
CA THR A 522 -3.29 10.20 10.99
C THR A 522 -2.29 11.33 11.13
N LEU A 523 -2.31 12.27 10.20
CA LEU A 523 -1.52 13.49 10.29
C LEU A 523 -2.18 14.46 11.27
N ASP A 524 -1.40 14.99 12.24
CA ASP A 524 -1.84 15.97 13.25
C ASP A 524 -3.09 15.57 14.05
N GLY A 525 -3.32 14.27 14.17
CA GLY A 525 -4.55 13.74 14.75
C GLY A 525 -4.33 12.57 15.72
N PHE A 526 -5.43 12.05 16.20
CA PHE A 526 -5.44 10.78 16.92
C PHE A 526 -5.43 9.62 15.92
N PRO A 527 -4.76 8.50 16.20
CA PRO A 527 -4.85 7.32 15.37
C PRO A 527 -6.29 6.80 15.35
N ALA A 528 -6.65 6.09 14.30
CA ALA A 528 -7.89 5.34 14.22
C ALA A 528 -7.62 3.83 14.36
N LEU A 529 -8.48 3.14 15.09
CA LEU A 529 -8.53 1.69 15.18
C LEU A 529 -9.88 1.21 14.69
N LEU A 530 -9.92 0.77 13.45
CA LEU A 530 -11.13 0.31 12.78
C LEU A 530 -11.33 -1.17 13.11
N ARG A 531 -12.10 -1.43 14.16
CA ARG A 531 -12.50 -2.79 14.54
C ARG A 531 -13.42 -3.37 13.48
N ASN A 532 -13.09 -4.53 12.97
CA ASN A 532 -13.93 -5.26 12.05
C ASN A 532 -15.20 -5.78 12.77
N ALA A 533 -16.34 -5.30 12.33
CA ALA A 533 -17.66 -5.66 12.85
C ALA A 533 -18.51 -6.36 11.79
N SER A 534 -17.89 -6.90 10.73
CA SER A 534 -18.60 -7.70 9.73
C SER A 534 -19.29 -8.91 10.37
N PRO A 535 -20.45 -9.36 9.84
CA PRO A 535 -21.15 -10.51 10.39
C PRO A 535 -20.29 -11.78 10.37
N ASP A 536 -20.36 -12.59 11.44
CA ASP A 536 -19.72 -13.91 11.52
C ASP A 536 -20.48 -14.92 10.64
N LYS A 537 -20.14 -14.95 9.37
CA LYS A 537 -20.79 -15.86 8.41
C LYS A 537 -19.87 -16.92 7.87
N HIS A 538 -18.56 -16.65 7.87
CA HIS A 538 -17.55 -17.45 7.21
C HIS A 538 -16.49 -17.92 8.19
N HIS A 539 -15.83 -19.01 7.81
CA HIS A 539 -14.72 -19.60 8.54
C HIS A 539 -13.39 -18.95 8.12
N TRP A 540 -12.38 -19.15 8.95
CA TRP A 540 -11.06 -18.59 8.76
C TRP A 540 -9.96 -19.52 9.28
N ILE A 541 -8.71 -19.21 8.95
CA ILE A 541 -7.54 -19.75 9.59
C ILE A 541 -6.39 -18.74 9.47
N GLU A 542 -5.54 -18.71 10.49
CA GLU A 542 -4.34 -17.88 10.47
C GLU A 542 -3.09 -18.73 10.79
N PHE A 543 -1.98 -18.44 10.11
CA PHE A 543 -0.73 -19.16 10.30
C PHE A 543 0.37 -18.22 10.79
N LYS A 544 0.99 -18.59 11.95
CA LYS A 544 2.28 -18.05 12.41
C LYS A 544 3.38 -19.00 11.94
N LEU A 545 4.28 -18.51 11.08
CA LEU A 545 5.36 -19.31 10.52
C LEU A 545 6.63 -19.13 11.36
N THR A 546 7.45 -20.19 11.42
CA THR A 546 8.78 -20.14 12.04
C THR A 546 9.78 -20.82 11.12
N GLY A 547 10.75 -20.05 10.62
CA GLY A 547 11.81 -20.51 9.75
C GLY A 547 12.82 -21.42 10.47
N GLY A 548 13.49 -22.25 9.70
CA GLY A 548 14.60 -23.10 10.15
C GLY A 548 15.95 -22.39 10.06
N THR A 549 17.02 -23.15 10.10
CA THR A 549 18.40 -22.60 10.12
C THR A 549 18.87 -21.96 8.82
N LYS A 550 18.10 -22.09 7.74
CA LYS A 550 18.38 -21.52 6.41
C LYS A 550 17.28 -20.60 5.92
N SER A 551 16.35 -20.28 6.77
CA SER A 551 15.30 -19.29 6.53
C SER A 551 15.35 -18.28 7.67
N PRO A 552 14.99 -17.03 7.45
CA PRO A 552 14.77 -16.09 8.54
C PRO A 552 13.82 -16.68 9.60
N ARG A 553 14.09 -16.39 10.86
CA ARG A 553 13.37 -16.99 12.00
C ARG A 553 11.88 -16.65 11.98
N ASP A 554 11.53 -15.45 11.61
CA ASP A 554 10.16 -14.97 11.42
C ASP A 554 9.55 -15.37 10.06
N ALA A 555 10.30 -16.15 9.27
CA ALA A 555 9.90 -16.70 7.96
C ALA A 555 9.52 -15.63 6.91
N VAL A 556 10.00 -14.40 7.00
CA VAL A 556 9.84 -13.41 5.93
C VAL A 556 10.36 -13.97 4.61
N GLY A 557 9.55 -13.86 3.54
CA GLY A 557 9.79 -14.48 2.23
C GLY A 557 9.16 -15.88 2.06
N ALA A 558 8.55 -16.46 3.12
CA ALA A 558 7.80 -17.71 2.97
C ALA A 558 6.44 -17.46 2.30
N THR A 559 6.04 -18.42 1.45
CA THR A 559 4.72 -18.45 0.81
C THR A 559 3.91 -19.66 1.30
N VAL A 560 2.66 -19.43 1.71
CA VAL A 560 1.70 -20.48 2.05
C VAL A 560 0.65 -20.60 0.95
N TYR A 561 0.42 -21.81 0.48
CA TYR A 561 -0.72 -22.14 -0.35
C TYR A 561 -1.70 -22.98 0.46
N LEU A 562 -2.92 -22.46 0.60
CA LEU A 562 -4.02 -23.16 1.25
C LEU A 562 -5.07 -23.54 0.22
N THR A 563 -5.63 -24.74 0.32
CA THR A 563 -6.76 -25.17 -0.51
C THR A 563 -7.94 -25.54 0.38
N ALA A 564 -9.05 -24.85 0.20
CA ALA A 564 -10.34 -25.15 0.82
C ALA A 564 -11.43 -24.97 -0.24
N ASN A 565 -12.49 -25.79 -0.23
CA ASN A 565 -13.61 -25.72 -1.16
C ASN A 565 -13.21 -25.56 -2.65
N LYS A 566 -12.08 -26.19 -3.07
CA LYS A 566 -11.46 -26.11 -4.41
C LYS A 566 -10.86 -24.74 -4.77
N ILE A 567 -10.87 -23.77 -3.90
CA ILE A 567 -10.15 -22.52 -4.05
C ILE A 567 -8.76 -22.73 -3.48
N ARG A 568 -7.74 -22.38 -4.24
CA ARG A 568 -6.34 -22.39 -3.81
C ARG A 568 -5.89 -20.95 -3.62
N GLN A 569 -5.74 -20.55 -2.39
CA GLN A 569 -5.31 -19.22 -1.99
C GLN A 569 -3.80 -19.17 -1.80
N ARG A 570 -3.18 -18.00 -2.01
CA ARG A 570 -1.78 -17.68 -1.70
C ARG A 570 -1.71 -16.61 -0.62
N GLY A 571 -0.81 -16.80 0.34
CA GLY A 571 -0.40 -15.80 1.31
C GLY A 571 1.11 -15.79 1.46
N ASP A 572 1.70 -14.60 1.61
CA ASP A 572 3.14 -14.40 1.71
C ASP A 572 3.49 -13.69 3.02
N VAL A 573 4.56 -14.13 3.71
CA VAL A 573 5.10 -13.40 4.86
C VAL A 573 5.99 -12.28 4.33
N THR A 574 5.58 -11.05 4.56
CA THR A 574 6.32 -9.87 4.13
C THR A 574 6.59 -8.92 5.30
N SER A 575 7.65 -8.14 5.21
CA SER A 575 7.90 -6.98 6.06
C SER A 575 7.91 -5.74 5.18
N GLY A 576 7.20 -4.67 5.57
CA GLY A 576 7.01 -3.48 4.72
C GLY A 576 5.75 -3.56 3.87
N GLY A 577 5.70 -2.79 2.78
CA GLY A 577 4.48 -2.58 2.00
C GLY A 577 3.60 -1.48 2.57
N SER A 578 2.29 -1.42 2.20
CA SER A 578 1.37 -0.34 2.56
C SER A 578 1.99 1.05 2.27
N TYR A 579 1.86 2.00 3.19
CA TYR A 579 2.58 3.27 3.15
C TYR A 579 3.41 3.40 4.42
N GLU A 580 4.75 3.26 4.27
CA GLU A 580 5.71 3.40 5.37
C GLU A 580 5.37 2.54 6.61
N SER A 581 4.76 1.35 6.43
CA SER A 581 4.12 0.58 7.49
C SER A 581 4.45 -0.91 7.40
N SER A 582 4.20 -1.66 8.49
CA SER A 582 4.30 -3.12 8.55
C SER A 582 3.00 -3.72 9.06
N ASN A 583 2.43 -4.65 8.30
CA ASN A 583 1.23 -5.41 8.67
C ASN A 583 1.55 -6.53 9.66
N ASP A 584 0.50 -7.25 10.10
CA ASP A 584 0.63 -8.51 10.81
C ASP A 584 1.48 -9.50 10.00
N PRO A 585 2.55 -10.09 10.58
CA PRO A 585 3.35 -11.10 9.89
C PRO A 585 2.66 -12.46 9.79
N ARG A 586 1.54 -12.68 10.50
CA ARG A 586 0.74 -13.89 10.36
C ARG A 586 -0.04 -13.86 9.05
N ILE A 587 -0.21 -15.03 8.44
CA ILE A 587 -0.95 -15.17 7.18
C ILE A 587 -2.37 -15.58 7.47
N HIS A 588 -3.31 -14.71 7.16
CA HIS A 588 -4.74 -14.94 7.30
C HIS A 588 -5.36 -15.46 5.99
N PHE A 589 -6.27 -16.43 6.10
CA PHE A 589 -7.11 -16.95 5.03
C PHE A 589 -8.57 -17.02 5.45
N GLY A 590 -9.45 -16.32 4.76
CA GLY A 590 -10.87 -16.58 4.80
C GLY A 590 -11.20 -17.88 4.06
N LEU A 591 -12.15 -18.63 4.55
CA LEU A 591 -12.51 -19.95 4.04
C LEU A 591 -13.94 -20.01 3.46
N GLY A 592 -14.69 -18.90 3.53
CA GLY A 592 -16.10 -18.90 3.19
C GLY A 592 -16.88 -19.94 4.00
N ASP A 593 -17.72 -20.72 3.35
CA ASP A 593 -18.48 -21.79 3.98
C ASP A 593 -17.69 -23.12 4.11
N ALA A 594 -16.37 -23.13 3.81
CA ALA A 594 -15.60 -24.36 3.84
C ALA A 594 -15.29 -24.79 5.28
N THR A 595 -15.77 -25.94 5.68
CA THR A 595 -15.52 -26.54 7.01
C THR A 595 -14.29 -27.45 7.06
N VAL A 596 -13.60 -27.65 5.92
CA VAL A 596 -12.43 -28.53 5.82
C VAL A 596 -11.39 -27.92 4.89
N ILE A 597 -10.16 -27.83 5.39
CA ILE A 597 -8.97 -27.53 4.61
C ILE A 597 -8.49 -28.82 3.97
N THR A 598 -8.20 -28.83 2.67
CA THR A 598 -7.77 -30.02 1.93
C THR A 598 -6.25 -30.09 1.71
N SER A 599 -5.54 -28.95 1.71
CA SER A 599 -4.09 -28.88 1.60
C SER A 599 -3.55 -27.60 2.23
N VAL A 600 -2.40 -27.72 2.92
CA VAL A 600 -1.55 -26.60 3.36
C VAL A 600 -0.13 -26.90 2.90
N GLU A 601 0.39 -26.07 2.00
CA GLU A 601 1.72 -26.16 1.43
C GLU A 601 2.50 -24.90 1.78
N VAL A 602 3.74 -25.05 2.25
CA VAL A 602 4.63 -23.94 2.55
C VAL A 602 5.88 -24.03 1.68
N HIS A 603 6.17 -22.94 0.99
CA HIS A 603 7.43 -22.72 0.31
C HIS A 603 8.29 -21.82 1.20
N TRP A 604 9.35 -22.37 1.76
CA TRP A 604 10.23 -21.66 2.68
C TRP A 604 11.34 -20.90 1.94
N PRO A 605 11.85 -19.78 2.50
CA PRO A 605 12.98 -19.03 1.91
C PRO A 605 14.21 -19.90 1.63
N SER A 606 14.43 -20.95 2.44
CA SER A 606 15.49 -21.94 2.21
C SER A 606 15.37 -22.74 0.90
N GLY A 607 14.27 -22.55 0.14
CA GLY A 607 13.91 -23.36 -1.03
C GLY A 607 13.25 -24.69 -0.70
N VAL A 608 13.09 -25.02 0.59
CA VAL A 608 12.36 -26.24 1.00
C VAL A 608 10.86 -26.04 0.79
N LYS A 609 10.19 -27.08 0.28
CA LYS A 609 8.73 -27.12 0.13
C LYS A 609 8.17 -28.23 1.00
N GLU A 610 7.19 -27.88 1.82
CA GLU A 610 6.59 -28.80 2.79
C GLU A 610 5.06 -28.77 2.73
N ARG A 611 4.46 -29.94 2.89
CA ARG A 611 3.03 -30.10 3.09
C ARG A 611 2.75 -30.44 4.55
N PHE A 612 1.87 -29.68 5.18
CA PHE A 612 1.42 -29.89 6.54
C PHE A 612 0.09 -30.64 6.58
N ALA A 613 -0.14 -31.36 7.68
CA ALA A 613 -1.46 -31.92 7.94
C ALA A 613 -2.49 -30.78 8.04
N ALA A 614 -3.63 -30.93 7.38
CA ALA A 614 -4.67 -29.93 7.42
C ALA A 614 -5.19 -29.73 8.85
N PRO A 615 -5.07 -28.52 9.43
CA PRO A 615 -5.54 -28.27 10.79
C PRO A 615 -7.07 -28.05 10.81
N PRO A 616 -7.70 -28.09 11.98
CA PRO A 616 -9.05 -27.55 12.15
C PRO A 616 -9.11 -26.07 11.78
N ILE A 617 -10.31 -25.59 11.39
CA ILE A 617 -10.58 -24.20 11.05
C ILE A 617 -10.80 -23.34 12.30
N ASP A 618 -10.94 -22.03 12.14
CA ASP A 618 -11.27 -21.02 13.16
C ASP A 618 -10.26 -20.97 14.30
N GLN A 619 -8.98 -20.94 13.94
CA GLN A 619 -7.88 -20.85 14.91
C GLN A 619 -6.57 -20.32 14.30
N ILE A 620 -5.65 -19.89 15.15
CA ILE A 620 -4.27 -19.55 14.81
C ILE A 620 -3.41 -20.80 14.96
N VAL A 621 -2.61 -21.14 13.94
CA VAL A 621 -1.79 -22.36 13.89
C VAL A 621 -0.34 -22.02 13.61
N SER A 622 0.59 -22.57 14.40
CA SER A 622 2.02 -22.43 14.13
C SER A 622 2.50 -23.48 13.13
N LEU A 623 3.17 -23.03 12.07
CA LEU A 623 3.87 -23.88 11.11
C LEU A 623 5.37 -23.66 11.25
N ILE A 624 6.12 -24.76 11.47
CA ILE A 624 7.58 -24.72 11.72
C ILE A 624 8.29 -25.46 10.59
N GLU A 625 9.27 -24.84 9.97
CA GLU A 625 10.10 -25.47 8.92
C GLU A 625 10.76 -26.76 9.43
N GLY A 626 10.74 -27.81 8.61
CA GLY A 626 11.25 -29.14 8.95
C GLY A 626 10.26 -30.02 9.72
N LYS A 627 9.03 -29.56 9.99
CA LYS A 627 7.96 -30.35 10.62
C LYS A 627 6.92 -30.87 9.64
N GLY A 628 6.88 -30.34 8.43
CA GLY A 628 6.02 -30.81 7.34
C GLY A 628 6.63 -31.98 6.58
N GLN A 629 5.87 -32.53 5.65
CA GLN A 629 6.34 -33.54 4.70
C GLN A 629 6.88 -32.84 3.46
N ARG A 630 8.16 -33.00 3.17
CA ARG A 630 8.81 -32.48 1.95
C ARG A 630 8.23 -33.12 0.71
N PHE A 631 8.11 -32.36 -0.39
CA PHE A 631 7.62 -32.83 -1.69
C PHE A 631 8.35 -32.16 -2.86
#